data_310dff7cd6aa0741e0a36017af733b59
#
_entry.id   310dff7cd6aa0741e0a36017af733b59
#
_cell.length_a   1.000
_cell.length_b   1.000
_cell.length_c   1.000
_cell.angle_alpha   90.00
_cell.angle_beta   90.00
_cell.angle_gamma   90.00
#
_symmetry.space_group_name_H-M   'P 1'
#
loop_
_entity.id
_entity.type
_entity.pdbx_description
1 polymer ?
#
loop_
_entity_poly.entity_id
_entity_poly.type
_entity_poly.pdbx_seq_one_letter_code
_entity_poly.pdbx_strand_id
1 'polypeptide(L)'
;MFLEQLDQVQVALRGVFRTEHRVTLPISGTGSAGMEACFANLVEDGDEVVVGMNGVFGIRMADVATRLGAKVVPAEAAWGTAVSADAVRQALARCAKPRVVAIVHAETSTGVWQPVPEIAQLAHDSGALVVLDTVTSLAGCPVDIDAWGIDAAYSG
;
A
#
# COMPACT_ATOMS: atom_id res chain seq x y z
N MET A 1 20.66 -12.52 22.65
CA MET A 1 21.51 -11.97 21.57
C MET A 1 20.76 -11.85 20.23
N PHE A 2 20.35 -12.92 19.54
CA PHE A 2 19.65 -12.80 18.23
C PHE A 2 18.29 -12.08 18.35
N LEU A 3 17.44 -12.48 19.29
CA LEU A 3 16.12 -11.84 19.51
C LEU A 3 16.26 -10.37 19.91
N GLU A 4 17.21 -10.03 20.74
CA GLU A 4 17.48 -8.63 21.11
C GLU A 4 17.90 -7.78 19.92
N GLN A 5 18.69 -8.35 19.00
CA GLN A 5 19.04 -7.66 17.75
C GLN A 5 17.83 -7.47 16.85
N LEU A 6 16.96 -8.47 16.74
CA LEU A 6 15.72 -8.37 15.98
C LEU A 6 14.79 -7.29 16.56
N ASP A 7 14.63 -7.26 17.88
CA ASP A 7 13.84 -6.23 18.57
C ASP A 7 14.38 -4.82 18.29
N GLN A 8 15.71 -4.65 18.34
CA GLN A 8 16.36 -3.36 18.00
C GLN A 8 16.10 -2.94 16.54
N VAL A 9 16.16 -3.88 15.60
CA VAL A 9 15.84 -3.62 14.19
C VAL A 9 14.38 -3.20 14.03
N GLN A 10 13.45 -3.90 14.67
CA GLN A 10 12.03 -3.54 14.62
C GLN A 10 11.76 -2.15 15.21
N VAL A 11 12.41 -1.80 16.32
CA VAL A 11 12.31 -0.45 16.91
C VAL A 11 12.85 0.62 15.93
N ALA A 12 14.01 0.37 15.32
CA ALA A 12 14.59 1.29 14.35
C ALA A 12 13.68 1.47 13.12
N LEU A 13 13.12 0.38 12.59
CA LEU A 13 12.19 0.41 11.46
C LEU A 13 10.92 1.21 11.80
N ARG A 14 10.34 1.05 12.99
CA ARG A 14 9.20 1.88 13.42
C ARG A 14 9.54 3.37 13.37
N GLY A 15 10.74 3.75 13.80
CA GLY A 15 11.20 5.14 13.70
C GLY A 15 11.29 5.63 12.25
N VAL A 16 11.78 4.78 11.33
CA VAL A 16 11.89 5.12 9.90
C VAL A 16 10.52 5.28 9.24
N PHE A 17 9.58 4.38 9.53
CA PHE A 17 8.22 4.40 9.00
C PHE A 17 7.29 5.38 9.76
N ARG A 18 7.75 5.96 10.87
CA ARG A 18 6.93 6.81 11.77
C ARG A 18 5.63 6.11 12.17
N THR A 19 5.78 4.96 12.80
CA THR A 19 4.64 4.11 13.21
C THR A 19 4.85 3.48 14.57
N GLU A 20 3.75 3.31 15.31
CA GLU A 20 3.67 2.50 16.52
C GLU A 20 3.16 1.07 16.26
N HIS A 21 2.94 0.71 15.01
CA HIS A 21 2.47 -0.63 14.64
C HIS A 21 3.41 -1.71 15.17
N ARG A 22 2.86 -2.67 15.92
CA ARG A 22 3.64 -3.74 16.57
C ARG A 22 4.27 -4.68 15.56
N VAL A 23 3.57 -4.95 14.46
CA VAL A 23 4.06 -5.78 13.35
C VAL A 23 4.87 -4.90 12.40
N THR A 24 6.13 -4.69 12.74
CA THR A 24 7.11 -3.98 11.89
C THR A 24 8.36 -4.84 11.85
N LEU A 25 8.58 -5.52 10.74
CA LEU A 25 9.60 -6.57 10.67
C LEU A 25 10.30 -6.60 9.29
N PRO A 26 11.58 -7.00 9.25
CA PRO A 26 12.26 -7.29 8.01
C PRO A 26 11.79 -8.62 7.43
N ILE A 27 11.57 -8.65 6.11
CA ILE A 27 11.27 -9.85 5.33
C ILE A 27 12.47 -10.11 4.43
N SER A 28 12.96 -11.36 4.40
CA SER A 28 14.06 -11.74 3.52
C SER A 28 13.60 -11.77 2.06
N GLY A 29 13.94 -10.72 1.31
CA GLY A 29 13.52 -10.58 -0.08
C GLY A 29 13.65 -9.15 -0.58
N THR A 30 13.12 -8.89 -1.76
CA THR A 30 12.99 -7.54 -2.33
C THR A 30 11.70 -6.88 -1.88
N GLY A 31 11.49 -5.59 -2.22
CA GLY A 31 10.21 -4.90 -1.99
C GLY A 31 8.99 -5.66 -2.54
N SER A 32 9.16 -6.47 -3.60
CA SER A 32 8.08 -7.35 -4.09
C SER A 32 7.68 -8.43 -3.09
N ALA A 33 8.61 -8.94 -2.28
CA ALA A 33 8.27 -9.89 -1.21
C ALA A 33 7.47 -9.19 -0.09
N GLY A 34 7.79 -7.92 0.21
CA GLY A 34 7.00 -7.09 1.12
C GLY A 34 5.58 -6.86 0.59
N MET A 35 5.45 -6.55 -0.71
CA MET A 35 4.15 -6.44 -1.39
C MET A 35 3.33 -7.72 -1.21
N GLU A 36 3.88 -8.87 -1.63
CA GLU A 36 3.20 -10.16 -1.52
C GLU A 36 2.83 -10.50 -0.07
N ALA A 37 3.70 -10.20 0.90
CA ALA A 37 3.41 -10.42 2.31
C ALA A 37 2.21 -9.58 2.79
N CYS A 38 2.11 -8.29 2.40
CA CYS A 38 0.97 -7.46 2.73
C CYS A 38 -0.33 -8.04 2.14
N PHE A 39 -0.35 -8.32 0.84
CA PHE A 39 -1.55 -8.82 0.18
C PHE A 39 -1.96 -10.20 0.69
N ALA A 40 -1.02 -11.14 0.85
CA ALA A 40 -1.32 -12.50 1.31
C ALA A 40 -1.86 -12.55 2.76
N ASN A 41 -1.61 -11.53 3.57
CA ASN A 41 -2.14 -11.45 4.94
C ASN A 41 -3.45 -10.65 5.05
N LEU A 42 -3.79 -9.85 4.06
CA LEU A 42 -4.93 -8.93 4.14
C LEU A 42 -6.07 -9.28 3.17
N VAL A 43 -5.78 -10.08 2.14
CA VAL A 43 -6.72 -10.39 1.04
C VAL A 43 -7.05 -11.87 1.03
N GLU A 44 -8.34 -12.17 0.95
CA GLU A 44 -8.88 -13.52 0.78
C GLU A 44 -9.53 -13.67 -0.61
N ASP A 45 -9.77 -14.92 -1.02
CA ASP A 45 -10.46 -15.22 -2.28
C ASP A 45 -11.84 -14.55 -2.34
N GLY A 46 -12.09 -13.82 -3.41
CA GLY A 46 -13.35 -13.09 -3.62
C GLY A 46 -13.41 -11.69 -3.04
N ASP A 47 -12.41 -11.25 -2.24
CA ASP A 47 -12.34 -9.89 -1.73
C ASP A 47 -12.26 -8.83 -2.84
N GLU A 48 -12.89 -7.69 -2.62
CA GLU A 48 -12.82 -6.54 -3.53
C GLU A 48 -11.64 -5.63 -3.15
N VAL A 49 -10.70 -5.45 -4.08
CA VAL A 49 -9.49 -4.66 -3.87
C VAL A 49 -9.41 -3.53 -4.89
N VAL A 50 -9.46 -2.29 -4.40
CA VAL A 50 -9.23 -1.11 -5.24
C VAL A 50 -7.72 -0.87 -5.35
N VAL A 51 -7.22 -0.73 -6.57
CA VAL A 51 -5.80 -0.49 -6.82
C VAL A 51 -5.61 0.79 -7.64
N GLY A 52 -4.81 1.71 -7.12
CA GLY A 52 -4.37 2.89 -7.87
C GLY A 52 -3.35 2.49 -8.93
N MET A 53 -3.67 2.78 -10.19
CA MET A 53 -2.88 2.33 -11.34
C MET A 53 -2.47 3.50 -12.23
N ASN A 54 -1.23 3.95 -12.10
CA ASN A 54 -0.63 5.01 -12.92
C ASN A 54 0.82 4.68 -13.36
N GLY A 55 1.19 3.40 -13.26
CA GLY A 55 2.50 2.88 -13.66
C GLY A 55 2.62 1.38 -13.42
N VAL A 56 3.84 0.87 -13.56
CA VAL A 56 4.15 -0.57 -13.50
C VAL A 56 3.84 -1.18 -12.14
N PHE A 57 4.13 -0.45 -11.03
CA PHE A 57 3.98 -1.04 -9.68
C PHE A 57 2.52 -1.09 -9.24
N GLY A 58 1.69 -0.13 -9.65
CA GLY A 58 0.23 -0.25 -9.49
C GLY A 58 -0.33 -1.46 -10.23
N ILE A 59 0.10 -1.70 -11.48
CA ILE A 59 -0.28 -2.88 -12.25
C ILE A 59 0.20 -4.17 -11.57
N ARG A 60 1.41 -4.17 -10.98
CA ARG A 60 1.94 -5.32 -10.26
C ARG A 60 1.14 -5.63 -8.99
N MET A 61 0.72 -4.63 -8.22
CA MET A 61 -0.19 -4.84 -7.09
C MET A 61 -1.50 -5.50 -7.54
N ALA A 62 -2.07 -5.04 -8.66
CA ALA A 62 -3.29 -5.62 -9.22
C ALA A 62 -3.09 -7.09 -9.64
N ASP A 63 -1.95 -7.45 -10.24
CA ASP A 63 -1.60 -8.84 -10.58
C ASP A 63 -1.48 -9.71 -9.32
N VAL A 64 -0.79 -9.24 -8.29
CA VAL A 64 -0.65 -9.97 -7.01
C VAL A 64 -2.02 -10.19 -6.36
N ALA A 65 -2.85 -9.16 -6.24
CA ALA A 65 -4.20 -9.29 -5.70
C ALA A 65 -5.06 -10.28 -6.50
N THR A 66 -4.98 -10.22 -7.84
CA THR A 66 -5.71 -11.15 -8.72
C THR A 66 -5.26 -12.59 -8.53
N ARG A 67 -3.98 -12.86 -8.36
CA ARG A 67 -3.44 -14.21 -8.10
C ARG A 67 -3.90 -14.78 -6.76
N LEU A 68 -4.22 -13.92 -5.80
CA LEU A 68 -4.81 -14.32 -4.52
C LEU A 68 -6.33 -14.51 -4.57
N GLY A 69 -6.94 -14.37 -5.75
CA GLY A 69 -8.37 -14.54 -5.96
C GLY A 69 -9.21 -13.28 -5.75
N ALA A 70 -8.60 -12.13 -5.53
CA ALA A 70 -9.32 -10.88 -5.36
C ALA A 70 -9.99 -10.39 -6.64
N LYS A 71 -11.12 -9.71 -6.48
CA LYS A 71 -11.76 -8.91 -7.52
C LYS A 71 -11.15 -7.52 -7.53
N VAL A 72 -10.20 -7.31 -8.43
CA VAL A 72 -9.51 -6.02 -8.56
C VAL A 72 -10.41 -5.00 -9.26
N VAL A 73 -10.56 -3.84 -8.63
CA VAL A 73 -11.27 -2.67 -9.17
C VAL A 73 -10.24 -1.55 -9.37
N PRO A 74 -9.86 -1.25 -10.63
CA PRO A 74 -8.83 -0.24 -10.88
C PRO A 74 -9.34 1.18 -10.65
N ALA A 75 -8.50 2.01 -9.99
CA ALA A 75 -8.56 3.45 -9.98
C ALA A 75 -7.42 3.97 -10.88
N GLU A 76 -7.73 4.21 -12.14
CA GLU A 76 -6.73 4.50 -13.17
C GLU A 76 -6.43 5.98 -13.32
N ALA A 77 -5.17 6.29 -13.63
CA ALA A 77 -4.73 7.58 -14.15
C ALA A 77 -3.75 7.37 -15.31
N ALA A 78 -3.62 8.38 -16.16
CA ALA A 78 -2.63 8.34 -17.22
C ALA A 78 -1.21 8.22 -16.61
N TRP A 79 -0.32 7.49 -17.27
CA TRP A 79 1.08 7.39 -16.84
C TRP A 79 1.72 8.77 -16.76
N GLY A 80 2.43 9.03 -15.66
CA GLY A 80 2.96 10.36 -15.37
C GLY A 80 2.01 11.30 -14.64
N THR A 81 0.81 10.81 -14.27
CA THR A 81 -0.20 11.59 -13.52
C THR A 81 -0.58 10.85 -12.24
N ALA A 82 -0.77 11.59 -11.14
CA ALA A 82 -1.24 11.01 -9.89
C ALA A 82 -2.69 10.51 -10.01
N VAL A 83 -3.00 9.42 -9.34
CA VAL A 83 -4.38 8.93 -9.21
C VAL A 83 -5.16 9.94 -8.37
N SER A 84 -6.27 10.43 -8.90
CA SER A 84 -7.09 11.41 -8.19
C SER A 84 -7.97 10.75 -7.13
N ALA A 85 -8.30 11.51 -6.08
CA ALA A 85 -9.27 11.06 -5.08
C ALA A 85 -10.63 10.71 -5.72
N ASP A 86 -11.04 11.42 -6.77
CA ASP A 86 -12.25 11.12 -7.51
C ASP A 86 -12.19 9.76 -8.23
N ALA A 87 -11.06 9.39 -8.82
CA ALA A 87 -10.87 8.06 -9.42
C ALA A 87 -11.01 6.96 -8.38
N VAL A 88 -10.42 7.15 -7.19
CA VAL A 88 -10.56 6.21 -6.07
C VAL A 88 -12.01 6.15 -5.59
N ARG A 89 -12.69 7.28 -5.43
CA ARG A 89 -14.11 7.33 -5.03
C ARG A 89 -15.00 6.59 -6.02
N GLN A 90 -14.77 6.78 -7.33
CA GLN A 90 -15.51 6.07 -8.37
C GLN A 90 -15.21 4.56 -8.36
N ALA A 91 -13.98 4.16 -8.07
CA ALA A 91 -13.62 2.75 -7.92
C ALA A 91 -14.31 2.12 -6.70
N LEU A 92 -14.26 2.78 -5.54
CA LEU A 92 -14.95 2.35 -4.31
C LEU A 92 -16.46 2.22 -4.51
N ALA A 93 -17.09 3.14 -5.25
CA ALA A 93 -18.52 3.08 -5.55
C ALA A 93 -18.94 1.87 -6.40
N ARG A 94 -18.00 1.18 -7.04
CA ARG A 94 -18.22 -0.07 -7.79
C ARG A 94 -18.10 -1.33 -6.91
N CYS A 95 -17.60 -1.17 -5.69
CA CYS A 95 -17.44 -2.25 -4.74
C CYS A 95 -18.69 -2.37 -3.85
N ALA A 96 -19.11 -3.59 -3.55
CA ALA A 96 -20.13 -3.84 -2.54
C ALA A 96 -19.54 -3.82 -1.12
N LYS A 97 -18.32 -4.36 -0.97
CA LYS A 97 -17.60 -4.42 0.30
C LYS A 97 -16.08 -4.37 0.04
N PRO A 98 -15.52 -3.18 -0.19
CA PRO A 98 -14.10 -3.05 -0.46
C PRO A 98 -13.28 -3.52 0.76
N ARG A 99 -12.30 -4.39 0.52
CA ARG A 99 -11.43 -4.93 1.55
C ARG A 99 -10.15 -4.11 1.71
N VAL A 100 -9.55 -3.72 0.59
CA VAL A 100 -8.28 -3.00 0.55
C VAL A 100 -8.33 -1.91 -0.52
N VAL A 101 -7.73 -0.77 -0.21
CA VAL A 101 -7.27 0.22 -1.20
C VAL A 101 -5.74 0.19 -1.20
N ALA A 102 -5.15 -0.14 -2.33
CA ALA A 102 -3.71 -0.20 -2.50
C ALA A 102 -3.21 0.90 -3.42
N ILE A 103 -2.14 1.60 -3.02
CA ILE A 103 -1.59 2.74 -3.75
C ILE A 103 -0.06 2.77 -3.68
N VAL A 104 0.60 3.19 -4.76
CA VAL A 104 2.04 3.45 -4.80
C VAL A 104 2.30 4.91 -4.42
N HIS A 105 3.09 5.17 -3.39
CA HIS A 105 3.38 6.54 -2.93
C HIS A 105 4.30 7.29 -3.90
N ALA A 106 5.33 6.62 -4.41
CA ALA A 106 6.19 7.17 -5.46
C ALA A 106 6.39 6.12 -6.57
N GLU A 107 5.67 6.28 -7.65
CA GLU A 107 5.68 5.34 -8.77
C GLU A 107 6.99 5.47 -9.57
N THR A 108 7.91 4.54 -9.36
CA THR A 108 9.26 4.54 -9.93
C THR A 108 9.25 4.59 -11.45
N SER A 109 8.32 3.87 -12.08
CA SER A 109 8.27 3.72 -13.54
C SER A 109 7.86 5.00 -14.27
N THR A 110 7.21 5.93 -13.58
CA THR A 110 6.69 7.17 -14.17
C THR A 110 7.16 8.44 -13.47
N GLY A 111 7.82 8.33 -12.31
CA GLY A 111 8.31 9.45 -11.51
C GLY A 111 7.19 10.22 -10.79
N VAL A 112 5.99 9.65 -10.68
CA VAL A 112 4.86 10.30 -10.03
C VAL A 112 4.96 10.18 -8.51
N TRP A 113 4.82 11.31 -7.82
CA TRP A 113 4.55 11.37 -6.39
C TRP A 113 3.04 11.46 -6.15
N GLN A 114 2.53 10.58 -5.31
CA GLN A 114 1.10 10.40 -5.05
C GLN A 114 0.69 11.01 -3.71
N PRO A 115 -0.22 12.00 -3.66
CA PRO A 115 -0.85 12.42 -2.41
C PRO A 115 -1.67 11.28 -1.82
N VAL A 116 -1.37 10.90 -0.56
CA VAL A 116 -1.97 9.71 0.07
C VAL A 116 -3.09 10.02 1.06
N PRO A 117 -3.01 11.07 1.92
CA PRO A 117 -3.94 11.22 3.05
C PRO A 117 -5.43 11.21 2.67
N GLU A 118 -5.81 11.91 1.60
CA GLU A 118 -7.21 11.95 1.15
C GLU A 118 -7.69 10.56 0.66
N ILE A 119 -6.82 9.81 -0.01
CA ILE A 119 -7.12 8.45 -0.47
C ILE A 119 -7.31 7.50 0.71
N ALA A 120 -6.46 7.62 1.72
CA ALA A 120 -6.57 6.82 2.94
C ALA A 120 -7.89 7.10 3.67
N GLN A 121 -8.28 8.36 3.78
CA GLN A 121 -9.57 8.72 4.38
C GLN A 121 -10.75 8.12 3.61
N LEU A 122 -10.75 8.20 2.27
CA LEU A 122 -11.80 7.60 1.43
C LEU A 122 -11.88 6.08 1.60
N ALA A 123 -10.75 5.41 1.74
CA ALA A 123 -10.69 3.97 2.01
C ALA A 123 -11.36 3.63 3.35
N HIS A 124 -10.98 4.32 4.42
CA HIS A 124 -11.54 4.10 5.75
C HIS A 124 -13.02 4.45 5.83
N ASP A 125 -13.47 5.52 5.19
CA ASP A 125 -14.90 5.89 5.12
C ASP A 125 -15.73 4.79 4.44
N SER A 126 -15.09 3.98 3.61
CA SER A 126 -15.70 2.82 2.92
C SER A 126 -15.50 1.49 3.66
N GLY A 127 -14.80 1.50 4.81
CA GLY A 127 -14.49 0.32 5.61
C GLY A 127 -13.34 -0.53 5.06
N ALA A 128 -12.55 -0.01 4.12
CA ALA A 128 -11.40 -0.69 3.55
C ALA A 128 -10.10 -0.36 4.30
N LEU A 129 -9.15 -1.30 4.30
CA LEU A 129 -7.78 -1.09 4.76
C LEU A 129 -6.94 -0.41 3.67
N VAL A 130 -5.89 0.28 4.07
CA VAL A 130 -4.95 0.95 3.16
C VAL A 130 -3.62 0.22 3.12
N VAL A 131 -3.20 -0.19 1.93
CA VAL A 131 -1.85 -0.74 1.66
C VAL A 131 -1.04 0.28 0.87
N LEU A 132 0.12 0.67 1.40
CA LEU A 132 0.99 1.67 0.79
C LEU A 132 2.32 1.06 0.36
N ASP A 133 2.65 1.20 -0.92
CA ASP A 133 4.00 0.94 -1.44
C ASP A 133 4.89 2.17 -1.18
N THR A 134 5.94 1.99 -0.39
CA THR A 134 6.90 3.04 -0.07
C THR A 134 8.32 2.71 -0.55
N VAL A 135 8.48 1.72 -1.45
CA VAL A 135 9.80 1.27 -1.91
C VAL A 135 10.66 2.42 -2.42
N THR A 136 10.09 3.34 -3.16
CA THR A 136 10.83 4.48 -3.74
C THR A 136 10.82 5.72 -2.84
N SER A 137 9.86 5.85 -1.95
CA SER A 137 9.65 7.08 -1.18
C SER A 137 10.23 7.04 0.22
N LEU A 138 10.33 5.86 0.87
CA LEU A 138 10.78 5.74 2.24
C LEU A 138 12.20 6.32 2.39
N ALA A 139 12.40 7.16 3.40
CA ALA A 139 13.63 7.91 3.67
C ALA A 139 14.03 8.95 2.59
N GLY A 140 13.40 8.94 1.41
CA GLY A 140 13.62 9.95 0.37
C GLY A 140 12.59 11.08 0.38
N CYS A 141 11.37 10.77 0.82
CA CYS A 141 10.27 11.72 0.99
C CYS A 141 9.64 11.53 2.37
N PRO A 142 8.86 12.50 2.86
CA PRO A 142 8.06 12.28 4.07
C PRO A 142 7.10 11.09 3.88
N VAL A 143 7.19 10.12 4.79
CA VAL A 143 6.27 8.99 4.93
C VAL A 143 5.83 8.96 6.39
N ASP A 144 4.55 9.06 6.63
CA ASP A 144 3.99 9.22 7.98
C ASP A 144 2.82 8.24 8.13
N ILE A 145 3.17 6.98 8.41
CA ILE A 145 2.23 5.84 8.35
C ILE A 145 1.02 6.08 9.27
N ASP A 146 1.28 6.40 10.54
CA ASP A 146 0.21 6.56 11.53
C ASP A 146 -0.62 7.82 11.26
N ALA A 147 0.04 8.95 10.94
CA ALA A 147 -0.67 10.22 10.68
C ALA A 147 -1.54 10.17 9.41
N TRP A 148 -1.19 9.31 8.45
CA TRP A 148 -1.99 9.12 7.23
C TRP A 148 -3.00 7.99 7.34
N GLY A 149 -3.02 7.27 8.46
CA GLY A 149 -3.92 6.13 8.68
C GLY A 149 -3.62 4.96 7.75
N ILE A 150 -2.35 4.61 7.56
CA ILE A 150 -1.95 3.47 6.73
C ILE A 150 -1.98 2.19 7.56
N ASP A 151 -2.74 1.19 7.13
CA ASP A 151 -2.90 -0.08 7.84
C ASP A 151 -1.76 -1.05 7.58
N ALA A 152 -1.20 -1.02 6.37
CA ALA A 152 -0.01 -1.77 6.03
C ALA A 152 0.85 -1.02 5.01
N ALA A 153 2.18 -1.08 5.20
CA ALA A 153 3.13 -0.50 4.26
C ALA A 153 4.31 -1.44 4.07
N TYR A 154 4.95 -1.36 2.91
CA TYR A 154 6.17 -2.10 2.64
C TYR A 154 7.19 -1.21 1.91
N SER A 155 8.46 -1.61 2.05
CA SER A 155 9.60 -1.01 1.35
C SER A 155 10.64 -2.09 1.01
N GLY A 156 11.74 -1.70 0.38
CA GLY A 156 12.84 -2.60 0.04
C GLY A 156 14.17 -1.87 -0.15
#